data_225d31bd50d72c9abbd660a3400fd029
#
_entry.id   225d31bd50d72c9abbd660a3400fd029
#
_cell.length_a   1.000
_cell.length_b   1.000
_cell.length_c   1.000
_cell.angle_alpha   90.00
_cell.angle_beta   90.00
_cell.angle_gamma   90.00
#
_symmetry.space_group_name_H-M   'P 1'
#
loop_
_entity.id
_entity.type
_entity.pdbx_description
1 polymer ?
#
loop_
_entity_poly.entity_id
_entity_poly.type
_entity_poly.pdbx_seq_one_letter_code
_entity_poly.pdbx_strand_id
1 'polypeptide(L)'
;MTATAPAKKPVRTATKAGVILRFERVRPRRSERFQPHQSREITPEFLDRTIRALKRWHYDIVGIEEACRRAATMPERRRFACLTFDGGYKDQVTNAYPVLARHGVPFTVYLPTGVPDGICEAWWLALEDIIARKTHLSLAIDSRERHFTIDDTDEKYDAYEFLSGWMRTLAPPALSFAIHDLCSRYAVDLAALSRSVAMDWDDVARLAADPNVTIGSATLSYPVLSNLKDSEAEREMAMGKSVAETVLDRNVRHFAFPFGDRDAWRRQHVLMAESAGFASAVSAIPGIVEAEGRTNLYALPRISWDGRQRSLRMMRVLLSGCMYAPVRPTPRSYGS
;
A
#
# COMPACT_ATOMS: atom_id res chain seq x y z
N MET A 1 52.76 11.91 28.55
CA MET A 1 52.08 11.74 27.24
C MET A 1 50.63 11.40 27.52
N THR A 2 49.77 12.40 27.51
CA THR A 2 48.33 12.28 27.78
C THR A 2 47.60 12.04 26.44
N ALA A 3 47.04 10.85 26.28
CA ALA A 3 46.27 10.48 25.10
C ALA A 3 44.92 11.21 25.15
N THR A 4 44.69 12.12 24.22
CA THR A 4 43.42 12.80 24.02
C THR A 4 42.41 11.84 23.38
N ALA A 5 41.31 11.55 24.09
CA ALA A 5 40.23 10.72 23.56
C ALA A 5 39.59 11.41 22.35
N PRO A 6 39.23 10.63 21.28
CA PRO A 6 38.61 11.21 20.11
C PRO A 6 37.23 11.80 20.45
N ALA A 7 37.03 13.05 20.08
CA ALA A 7 35.77 13.75 20.25
C ALA A 7 34.65 12.98 19.53
N LYS A 8 33.61 12.58 20.27
CA LYS A 8 32.36 12.01 19.68
C LYS A 8 31.78 13.04 18.73
N LYS A 9 31.74 12.71 17.41
CA LYS A 9 31.02 13.53 16.43
C LYS A 9 29.58 13.74 16.91
N PRO A 10 29.06 14.97 16.87
CA PRO A 10 27.67 15.23 17.27
C PRO A 10 26.74 14.38 16.41
N VAL A 11 25.82 13.68 17.05
CA VAL A 11 24.73 12.98 16.38
C VAL A 11 23.89 14.05 15.66
N ARG A 12 24.11 14.23 14.35
CA ARG A 12 23.31 15.16 13.55
C ARG A 12 21.85 14.69 13.60
N THR A 13 21.01 15.52 14.16
CA THR A 13 19.56 15.28 14.22
C THR A 13 19.06 15.04 12.79
N ALA A 14 18.37 13.91 12.59
CA ALA A 14 17.83 13.55 11.27
C ALA A 14 16.92 14.67 10.75
N THR A 15 17.23 15.17 9.54
CA THR A 15 16.49 16.29 8.96
C THR A 15 15.30 15.74 8.16
N LYS A 16 14.11 15.92 8.70
CA LYS A 16 12.86 15.41 8.15
C LYS A 16 12.48 16.16 6.88
N ALA A 17 12.45 15.47 5.73
CA ALA A 17 11.98 16.05 4.47
C ALA A 17 10.45 16.08 4.41
N GLY A 18 9.78 14.97 4.79
CA GLY A 18 8.34 14.88 4.71
C GLY A 18 7.78 13.52 5.10
N VAL A 19 6.55 13.27 4.66
CA VAL A 19 5.82 12.04 4.90
C VAL A 19 5.11 11.59 3.62
N ILE A 20 4.95 10.29 3.43
CA ILE A 20 4.11 9.71 2.40
C ILE A 20 2.94 9.02 3.10
N LEU A 21 1.72 9.41 2.79
CA LEU A 21 0.49 8.82 3.33
C LEU A 21 -0.01 7.73 2.39
N ARG A 22 -0.36 6.59 2.96
CA ARG A 22 -0.94 5.46 2.24
C ARG A 22 -2.41 5.32 2.59
N PHE A 23 -3.24 5.27 1.58
CA PHE A 23 -4.67 4.95 1.63
C PHE A 23 -4.95 3.74 0.72
N GLU A 24 -6.02 3.03 0.99
CA GLU A 24 -6.50 1.94 0.12
C GLU A 24 -7.90 2.25 -0.39
N ARG A 25 -8.90 2.28 0.48
CA ARG A 25 -10.31 2.51 0.14
C ARG A 25 -10.81 3.86 0.62
N VAL A 26 -11.60 4.53 -0.22
CA VAL A 26 -12.29 5.78 0.15
C VAL A 26 -13.77 5.60 -0.13
N ARG A 27 -14.55 5.31 0.92
CA ARG A 27 -15.97 5.02 0.76
C ARG A 27 -16.82 5.49 1.95
N PRO A 28 -18.13 5.67 1.77
CA PRO A 28 -19.03 5.98 2.86
C PRO A 28 -18.92 4.96 4.00
N ARG A 29 -19.29 5.40 5.18
CA ARG A 29 -19.27 4.54 6.37
C ARG A 29 -20.21 3.38 6.21
N ARG A 30 -19.73 2.19 6.54
CA ARG A 30 -20.55 0.99 6.65
C ARG A 30 -21.15 0.85 8.04
N SER A 31 -22.32 0.22 8.15
CA SER A 31 -23.06 -0.02 9.40
C SER A 31 -22.88 -1.42 9.97
N GLU A 32 -22.33 -2.34 9.18
CA GLU A 32 -22.11 -3.74 9.58
C GLU A 32 -21.18 -3.82 10.78
N ARG A 33 -21.44 -4.78 11.69
CA ARG A 33 -20.60 -5.00 12.87
C ARG A 33 -19.27 -5.66 12.51
N PHE A 34 -19.27 -6.59 11.56
CA PHE A 34 -18.07 -7.27 11.08
C PHE A 34 -17.49 -6.53 9.88
N GLN A 35 -16.35 -5.89 10.06
CA GLN A 35 -15.65 -5.08 9.05
C GLN A 35 -14.13 -5.26 9.20
N PRO A 36 -13.55 -6.39 8.78
CA PRO A 36 -12.12 -6.68 9.00
C PRO A 36 -11.19 -5.70 8.27
N HIS A 37 -11.68 -5.07 7.19
CA HIS A 37 -10.94 -4.06 6.43
C HIS A 37 -11.14 -2.62 6.89
N GLN A 38 -11.90 -2.36 7.96
CA GLN A 38 -12.20 -0.99 8.42
C GLN A 38 -10.94 -0.13 8.66
N SER A 39 -9.84 -0.76 9.07
CA SER A 39 -8.57 -0.07 9.24
C SER A 39 -7.98 0.50 7.93
N ARG A 40 -8.37 -0.05 6.79
CA ARG A 40 -7.92 0.34 5.45
C ARG A 40 -8.89 1.25 4.71
N GLU A 41 -9.98 1.66 5.37
CA GLU A 41 -11.06 2.43 4.77
C GLU A 41 -11.19 3.80 5.41
N ILE A 42 -11.19 4.85 4.60
CA ILE A 42 -11.50 6.20 5.05
C ILE A 42 -12.74 6.73 4.34
N THR A 43 -13.39 7.75 4.91
CA THR A 43 -14.50 8.39 4.22
C THR A 43 -14.03 9.58 3.38
N PRO A 44 -14.78 9.96 2.32
CA PRO A 44 -14.48 11.16 1.52
C PRO A 44 -14.37 12.43 2.38
N GLU A 45 -15.20 12.57 3.41
CA GLU A 45 -15.18 13.70 4.35
C GLU A 45 -13.90 13.69 5.20
N PHE A 46 -13.42 12.50 5.58
CA PHE A 46 -12.16 12.41 6.31
C PHE A 46 -10.97 12.74 5.43
N LEU A 47 -10.98 12.33 4.16
CA LEU A 47 -9.96 12.71 3.18
C LEU A 47 -9.93 14.24 2.98
N ASP A 48 -11.10 14.88 2.81
CA ASP A 48 -11.21 16.34 2.71
C ASP A 48 -10.63 17.05 3.95
N ARG A 49 -11.00 16.58 5.14
CA ARG A 49 -10.47 17.12 6.40
C ARG A 49 -8.95 16.94 6.52
N THR A 50 -8.44 15.82 6.04
CA THR A 50 -7.00 15.51 6.04
C THR A 50 -6.25 16.52 5.16
N ILE A 51 -6.71 16.76 3.93
CA ILE A 51 -6.08 17.72 3.02
C ILE A 51 -6.10 19.14 3.62
N ARG A 52 -7.23 19.57 4.17
CA ARG A 52 -7.33 20.87 4.85
C ARG A 52 -6.39 20.98 6.05
N ALA A 53 -6.25 19.89 6.80
CA ALA A 53 -5.35 19.85 7.96
C ALA A 53 -3.88 19.94 7.55
N LEU A 54 -3.46 19.21 6.51
CA LEU A 54 -2.11 19.28 5.97
C LEU A 54 -1.76 20.71 5.51
N LYS A 55 -2.65 21.37 4.75
CA LYS A 55 -2.50 22.77 4.34
C LYS A 55 -2.36 23.71 5.56
N ARG A 56 -3.21 23.55 6.58
CA ARG A 56 -3.17 24.34 7.83
C ARG A 56 -1.89 24.11 8.65
N TRP A 57 -1.35 22.90 8.59
CA TRP A 57 -0.09 22.55 9.26
C TRP A 57 1.15 22.91 8.44
N HIS A 58 0.96 23.65 7.35
CA HIS A 58 2.03 24.12 6.46
C HIS A 58 2.85 23.00 5.83
N TYR A 59 2.22 21.86 5.49
CA TYR A 59 2.82 20.89 4.60
C TYR A 59 2.62 21.31 3.14
N ASP A 60 3.66 21.14 2.33
CA ASP A 60 3.54 21.19 0.89
C ASP A 60 2.99 19.83 0.41
N ILE A 61 1.78 19.81 -0.18
CA ILE A 61 1.24 18.57 -0.73
C ILE A 61 1.83 18.41 -2.12
N VAL A 62 2.61 17.33 -2.31
CA VAL A 62 3.41 17.12 -3.53
C VAL A 62 3.18 15.73 -4.12
N GLY A 63 3.44 15.58 -5.43
CA GLY A 63 3.48 14.28 -6.09
C GLY A 63 4.70 13.45 -5.69
N ILE A 64 4.70 12.17 -6.05
CA ILE A 64 5.77 11.23 -5.66
C ILE A 64 7.12 11.62 -6.27
N GLU A 65 7.15 12.15 -7.48
CA GLU A 65 8.38 12.60 -8.14
C GLU A 65 9.09 13.70 -7.31
N GLU A 66 8.32 14.71 -6.90
CA GLU A 66 8.82 15.80 -6.07
C GLU A 66 9.20 15.32 -4.66
N ALA A 67 8.45 14.38 -4.09
CA ALA A 67 8.82 13.76 -2.82
C ALA A 67 10.18 13.05 -2.90
N CYS A 68 10.44 12.32 -3.98
CA CYS A 68 11.73 11.67 -4.25
C CYS A 68 12.86 12.69 -4.41
N ARG A 69 12.62 13.78 -5.16
CA ARG A 69 13.58 14.86 -5.32
C ARG A 69 13.97 15.46 -3.95
N ARG A 70 12.98 15.77 -3.10
CA ARG A 70 13.21 16.34 -1.76
C ARG A 70 13.87 15.36 -0.81
N ALA A 71 13.66 14.06 -0.98
CA ALA A 71 14.37 13.03 -0.22
C ALA A 71 15.87 12.98 -0.56
N ALA A 72 16.22 13.24 -1.81
CA ALA A 72 17.60 13.21 -2.30
C ALA A 72 18.37 14.52 -2.01
N THR A 73 17.70 15.65 -1.87
CA THR A 73 18.31 16.99 -1.76
C THR A 73 18.36 17.49 -0.32
N MET A 74 18.93 18.71 -0.14
CA MET A 74 18.89 19.42 1.14
C MET A 74 17.44 19.71 1.56
N PRO A 75 17.14 19.72 2.86
CA PRO A 75 15.80 19.95 3.36
C PRO A 75 15.29 21.33 3.00
N GLU A 76 14.04 21.39 2.55
CA GLU A 76 13.35 22.63 2.28
C GLU A 76 12.72 23.22 3.57
N ARG A 77 12.33 24.50 3.51
CA ARG A 77 11.73 25.21 4.64
C ARG A 77 10.45 24.52 5.15
N ARG A 78 9.66 23.97 4.23
CA ARG A 78 8.42 23.25 4.55
C ARG A 78 8.59 21.77 4.30
N ARG A 79 8.04 20.98 5.20
CA ARG A 79 7.95 19.52 5.00
C ARG A 79 6.89 19.20 3.96
N PHE A 80 7.13 18.15 3.19
CA PHE A 80 6.12 17.68 2.25
C PHE A 80 5.18 16.64 2.86
N ALA A 81 3.99 16.52 2.27
CA ALA A 81 3.08 15.38 2.38
C ALA A 81 2.76 14.87 0.98
N CYS A 82 2.99 13.58 0.72
CA CYS A 82 2.63 12.93 -0.52
C CYS A 82 1.47 11.97 -0.26
N LEU A 83 0.41 12.05 -1.07
CA LEU A 83 -0.77 11.21 -0.94
C LEU A 83 -0.69 10.04 -1.92
N THR A 84 -0.84 8.80 -1.43
CA THR A 84 -0.75 7.61 -2.26
C THR A 84 -1.93 6.66 -1.99
N PHE A 85 -2.40 5.98 -3.03
CA PHE A 85 -3.51 5.04 -2.99
C PHE A 85 -3.07 3.71 -3.60
N ASP A 86 -3.33 2.60 -2.91
CA ASP A 86 -2.95 1.27 -3.36
C ASP A 86 -4.17 0.47 -3.80
N GLY A 87 -3.95 -0.49 -4.72
CA GLY A 87 -4.87 -1.57 -5.01
C GLY A 87 -5.85 -1.38 -6.17
N GLY A 88 -5.91 -0.19 -6.79
CA GLY A 88 -6.74 0.01 -7.99
C GLY A 88 -8.25 -0.14 -7.76
N TYR A 89 -8.75 0.35 -6.62
CA TYR A 89 -10.17 0.27 -6.28
C TYR A 89 -11.00 1.35 -6.98
N LYS A 90 -12.19 0.97 -7.46
CA LYS A 90 -13.17 1.86 -8.11
C LYS A 90 -13.53 3.08 -7.26
N ASP A 91 -13.58 2.91 -5.93
CA ASP A 91 -13.89 4.02 -5.01
C ASP A 91 -12.79 5.10 -4.93
N GLN A 92 -11.59 4.82 -5.38
CA GLN A 92 -10.55 5.83 -5.55
C GLN A 92 -10.91 6.82 -6.67
N VAL A 93 -11.59 6.36 -7.72
CA VAL A 93 -12.09 7.20 -8.83
C VAL A 93 -13.39 7.90 -8.44
N THR A 94 -14.33 7.15 -7.88
CA THR A 94 -15.68 7.67 -7.64
C THR A 94 -15.78 8.56 -6.42
N ASN A 95 -14.96 8.32 -5.39
CA ASN A 95 -15.06 9.01 -4.11
C ASN A 95 -13.80 9.81 -3.74
N ALA A 96 -12.58 9.29 -3.98
CA ALA A 96 -11.37 10.03 -3.62
C ALA A 96 -11.02 11.12 -4.64
N TYR A 97 -11.03 10.78 -5.94
CA TYR A 97 -10.65 11.71 -7.00
C TYR A 97 -11.44 13.04 -6.99
N PRO A 98 -12.78 13.06 -6.84
CA PRO A 98 -13.53 14.32 -6.76
C PRO A 98 -13.10 15.22 -5.60
N VAL A 99 -12.68 14.63 -4.48
CA VAL A 99 -12.16 15.38 -3.33
C VAL A 99 -10.79 15.95 -3.64
N LEU A 100 -9.88 15.15 -4.18
CA LEU A 100 -8.50 15.53 -4.51
C LEU A 100 -8.48 16.62 -5.60
N ALA A 101 -9.26 16.44 -6.67
CA ALA A 101 -9.39 17.40 -7.78
C ALA A 101 -9.92 18.75 -7.29
N ARG A 102 -10.95 18.77 -6.44
CA ARG A 102 -11.48 20.01 -5.85
C ARG A 102 -10.44 20.79 -5.06
N HIS A 103 -9.48 20.10 -4.43
CA HIS A 103 -8.39 20.73 -3.72
C HIS A 103 -7.19 21.09 -4.59
N GLY A 104 -7.14 20.62 -5.84
CA GLY A 104 -6.03 20.79 -6.78
C GLY A 104 -4.73 20.19 -6.23
N VAL A 105 -4.80 19.05 -5.57
CA VAL A 105 -3.62 18.43 -4.93
C VAL A 105 -3.15 17.21 -5.70
N PRO A 106 -1.82 17.03 -5.88
CA PRO A 106 -1.28 15.85 -6.53
C PRO A 106 -1.40 14.61 -5.65
N PHE A 107 -1.54 13.45 -6.32
CA PHE A 107 -1.55 12.15 -5.67
C PHE A 107 -1.06 11.04 -6.62
N THR A 108 -0.76 9.88 -6.05
CA THR A 108 -0.29 8.71 -6.81
C THR A 108 -1.24 7.53 -6.58
N VAL A 109 -1.60 6.83 -7.64
CA VAL A 109 -2.30 5.54 -7.57
C VAL A 109 -1.33 4.45 -7.97
N TYR A 110 -1.07 3.50 -7.08
CA TYR A 110 -0.30 2.30 -7.37
C TYR A 110 -1.25 1.18 -7.78
N LEU A 111 -1.21 0.86 -9.06
CA LEU A 111 -2.13 -0.06 -9.73
C LEU A 111 -1.49 -1.43 -9.92
N PRO A 112 -2.08 -2.50 -9.36
CA PRO A 112 -1.85 -3.85 -9.89
C PRO A 112 -2.51 -3.94 -11.27
N THR A 113 -1.72 -4.12 -12.31
CA THR A 113 -2.23 -3.94 -13.69
C THR A 113 -3.18 -5.04 -14.16
N GLY A 114 -3.21 -6.17 -13.46
CA GLY A 114 -4.22 -7.20 -13.68
C GLY A 114 -5.60 -6.90 -13.06
N VAL A 115 -5.73 -5.80 -12.27
CA VAL A 115 -7.03 -5.41 -11.68
C VAL A 115 -8.03 -4.99 -12.76
N PRO A 116 -7.70 -4.09 -13.70
CA PRO A 116 -8.60 -3.72 -14.78
C PRO A 116 -8.97 -4.88 -15.72
N ASP A 117 -8.07 -5.86 -15.86
CA ASP A 117 -8.28 -7.05 -16.70
C ASP A 117 -9.04 -8.17 -15.96
N GLY A 118 -9.36 -7.97 -14.68
CA GLY A 118 -10.04 -8.97 -13.86
C GLY A 118 -9.18 -10.20 -13.52
N ILE A 119 -7.85 -10.09 -13.64
CA ILE A 119 -6.87 -11.14 -13.30
C ILE A 119 -6.63 -11.20 -11.79
N CYS A 120 -6.70 -10.05 -11.10
CA CYS A 120 -6.47 -9.98 -9.66
C CYS A 120 -7.70 -10.48 -8.90
N GLU A 121 -7.52 -11.52 -8.13
CA GLU A 121 -8.55 -12.08 -7.25
C GLU A 121 -8.59 -11.31 -5.92
N ALA A 122 -9.71 -10.65 -5.63
CA ALA A 122 -9.93 -9.98 -4.34
C ALA A 122 -10.30 -10.99 -3.24
N TRP A 123 -9.45 -12.00 -3.04
CA TRP A 123 -9.68 -13.12 -2.12
C TRP A 123 -10.02 -12.68 -0.70
N TRP A 124 -9.42 -11.59 -0.23
CA TRP A 124 -9.69 -11.04 1.11
C TRP A 124 -11.11 -10.49 1.26
N LEU A 125 -11.72 -9.99 0.17
CA LEU A 125 -13.11 -9.54 0.16
C LEU A 125 -14.07 -10.74 0.07
N ALA A 126 -13.72 -11.78 -0.68
CA ALA A 126 -14.50 -13.01 -0.72
C ALA A 126 -14.52 -13.70 0.66
N LEU A 127 -13.36 -13.74 1.33
CA LEU A 127 -13.27 -14.25 2.71
C LEU A 127 -14.14 -13.44 3.68
N GLU A 128 -14.08 -12.09 3.61
CA GLU A 128 -14.96 -11.20 4.40
C GLU A 128 -16.44 -11.52 4.15
N ASP A 129 -16.83 -11.62 2.88
CA ASP A 129 -18.22 -11.84 2.48
C ASP A 129 -18.77 -13.21 2.96
N ILE A 130 -17.96 -14.27 2.86
CA ILE A 130 -18.32 -15.61 3.34
C ILE A 130 -18.49 -15.60 4.85
N ILE A 131 -17.53 -15.10 5.59
CA ILE A 131 -17.56 -15.05 7.06
C ILE A 131 -18.72 -14.18 7.55
N ALA A 132 -18.98 -13.05 6.89
CA ALA A 132 -20.10 -12.17 7.27
C ALA A 132 -21.45 -12.89 7.26
N ARG A 133 -21.69 -13.76 6.27
CA ARG A 133 -22.99 -14.39 6.00
C ARG A 133 -23.21 -15.75 6.69
N LYS A 134 -22.15 -16.37 7.20
CA LYS A 134 -22.22 -17.74 7.74
C LYS A 134 -22.04 -17.76 9.25
N THR A 135 -22.50 -18.86 9.85
CA THR A 135 -22.28 -19.19 11.27
C THR A 135 -21.28 -20.34 11.43
N HIS A 136 -21.06 -21.09 10.36
CA HIS A 136 -20.08 -22.19 10.33
C HIS A 136 -19.30 -22.13 9.02
N LEU A 137 -18.01 -22.43 9.12
CA LEU A 137 -17.09 -22.47 7.99
C LEU A 137 -16.28 -23.74 8.03
N SER A 138 -16.08 -24.38 6.90
CA SER A 138 -15.17 -25.50 6.74
C SER A 138 -14.33 -25.35 5.48
N LEU A 139 -13.04 -25.68 5.59
CA LEU A 139 -12.11 -25.70 4.45
C LEU A 139 -10.93 -26.62 4.75
N ALA A 140 -10.24 -27.04 3.70
CA ALA A 140 -9.02 -27.83 3.85
C ALA A 140 -7.81 -26.92 4.13
N ILE A 141 -7.14 -27.16 5.25
CA ILE A 141 -5.87 -26.52 5.63
C ILE A 141 -4.85 -27.65 5.84
N ASP A 142 -3.72 -27.58 5.12
CA ASP A 142 -2.67 -28.60 5.19
C ASP A 142 -3.21 -30.04 5.02
N SER A 143 -4.07 -30.22 4.01
CA SER A 143 -4.73 -31.50 3.68
C SER A 143 -5.67 -32.07 4.76
N ARG A 144 -6.10 -31.23 5.70
CA ARG A 144 -7.06 -31.59 6.75
C ARG A 144 -8.26 -30.66 6.71
N GLU A 145 -9.47 -31.23 6.78
CA GLU A 145 -10.68 -30.44 6.93
C GLU A 145 -10.68 -29.77 8.31
N ARG A 146 -10.84 -28.45 8.30
CA ARG A 146 -10.98 -27.63 9.52
C ARG A 146 -12.37 -27.02 9.56
N HIS A 147 -12.97 -27.00 10.74
CA HIS A 147 -14.27 -26.44 11.01
C HIS A 147 -14.15 -25.26 11.97
N PHE A 148 -14.87 -24.20 11.68
CA PHE A 148 -14.93 -22.97 12.49
C PHE A 148 -16.37 -22.69 12.81
N THR A 149 -16.67 -22.46 14.08
CA THR A 149 -17.91 -21.82 14.53
C THR A 149 -17.68 -20.30 14.53
N ILE A 150 -18.59 -19.57 13.93
CA ILE A 150 -18.49 -18.11 13.72
C ILE A 150 -19.88 -17.47 13.96
N ASP A 151 -20.48 -17.80 15.09
CA ASP A 151 -21.84 -17.37 15.42
C ASP A 151 -21.91 -15.89 15.83
N ASP A 152 -20.87 -15.42 16.53
CA ASP A 152 -20.81 -14.02 16.97
C ASP A 152 -19.75 -13.20 16.21
N THR A 153 -19.69 -11.92 16.53
CA THR A 153 -18.80 -10.96 15.85
C THR A 153 -17.33 -11.20 16.18
N ASP A 154 -17.01 -11.59 17.40
CA ASP A 154 -15.62 -11.79 17.85
C ASP A 154 -15.06 -13.06 17.20
N GLU A 155 -15.84 -14.15 17.19
CA GLU A 155 -15.49 -15.38 16.47
C GLU A 155 -15.26 -15.14 14.96
N LYS A 156 -16.07 -14.25 14.34
CA LYS A 156 -15.85 -13.84 12.95
C LYS A 156 -14.53 -13.12 12.74
N TYR A 157 -14.15 -12.23 13.65
CA TYR A 157 -12.84 -11.55 13.58
C TYR A 157 -11.69 -12.55 13.77
N ASP A 158 -11.78 -13.44 14.75
CA ASP A 158 -10.76 -14.46 15.01
C ASP A 158 -10.57 -15.39 13.79
N ALA A 159 -11.68 -15.86 13.21
CA ALA A 159 -11.63 -16.71 12.02
C ALA A 159 -11.05 -15.95 10.81
N TYR A 160 -11.44 -14.69 10.63
CA TYR A 160 -10.89 -13.85 9.55
C TYR A 160 -9.39 -13.63 9.72
N GLU A 161 -8.93 -13.28 10.91
CA GLU A 161 -7.51 -13.04 11.21
C GLU A 161 -6.69 -14.30 10.96
N PHE A 162 -7.14 -15.44 11.48
CA PHE A 162 -6.49 -16.72 11.25
C PHE A 162 -6.42 -17.09 9.78
N LEU A 163 -7.55 -17.07 9.07
CA LEU A 163 -7.62 -17.51 7.68
C LEU A 163 -6.90 -16.56 6.72
N SER A 164 -7.04 -15.25 6.92
CA SER A 164 -6.32 -14.28 6.11
C SER A 164 -4.81 -14.33 6.35
N GLY A 165 -4.38 -14.57 7.60
CA GLY A 165 -2.98 -14.80 7.94
C GLY A 165 -2.43 -16.04 7.23
N TRP A 166 -3.14 -17.17 7.31
CA TRP A 166 -2.76 -18.41 6.63
C TRP A 166 -2.72 -18.23 5.10
N MET A 167 -3.76 -17.66 4.49
CA MET A 167 -3.81 -17.42 3.04
C MET A 167 -2.64 -16.56 2.55
N ARG A 168 -2.21 -15.61 3.34
CA ARG A 168 -1.05 -14.77 3.02
C ARG A 168 0.28 -15.52 3.04
N THR A 169 0.36 -16.71 3.61
CA THR A 169 1.57 -17.55 3.57
C THR A 169 1.63 -18.45 2.34
N LEU A 170 0.53 -18.59 1.62
CA LEU A 170 0.44 -19.50 0.47
C LEU A 170 1.12 -18.92 -0.77
N ALA A 171 1.72 -19.79 -1.56
CA ALA A 171 2.12 -19.46 -2.92
C ALA A 171 0.87 -19.20 -3.80
N PRO A 172 0.94 -18.34 -4.84
CA PRO A 172 -0.23 -17.94 -5.61
C PRO A 172 -1.12 -19.08 -6.12
N PRO A 173 -0.61 -20.22 -6.66
CA PRO A 173 -1.48 -21.31 -7.09
C PRO A 173 -2.25 -21.96 -5.93
N ALA A 174 -1.61 -22.09 -4.77
CA ALA A 174 -2.26 -22.66 -3.58
C ALA A 174 -3.29 -21.69 -2.99
N LEU A 175 -2.99 -20.40 -3.00
CA LEU A 175 -3.94 -19.36 -2.58
C LEU A 175 -5.18 -19.34 -3.48
N SER A 176 -4.98 -19.32 -4.80
CA SER A 176 -6.10 -19.36 -5.78
C SER A 176 -6.94 -20.62 -5.58
N PHE A 177 -6.31 -21.79 -5.43
CA PHE A 177 -7.04 -23.03 -5.15
C PHE A 177 -7.88 -22.93 -3.87
N ALA A 178 -7.29 -22.45 -2.77
CA ALA A 178 -7.97 -22.34 -1.48
C ALA A 178 -9.18 -21.41 -1.53
N ILE A 179 -9.05 -20.23 -2.18
CA ILE A 179 -10.16 -19.27 -2.24
C ILE A 179 -11.24 -19.73 -3.22
N HIS A 180 -10.89 -20.40 -4.33
CA HIS A 180 -11.86 -20.96 -5.25
C HIS A 180 -12.66 -22.12 -4.63
N ASP A 181 -12.00 -23.01 -3.87
CA ASP A 181 -12.68 -24.07 -3.11
C ASP A 181 -13.69 -23.45 -2.13
N LEU A 182 -13.24 -22.43 -1.38
CA LEU A 182 -14.08 -21.74 -0.42
C LEU A 182 -15.27 -21.04 -1.10
N CYS A 183 -15.02 -20.32 -2.17
CA CYS A 183 -16.07 -19.64 -2.94
C CYS A 183 -17.08 -20.62 -3.53
N SER A 184 -16.62 -21.77 -4.03
CA SER A 184 -17.48 -22.83 -4.53
C SER A 184 -18.39 -23.41 -3.44
N ARG A 185 -17.83 -23.72 -2.27
CA ARG A 185 -18.59 -24.26 -1.12
C ARG A 185 -19.67 -23.30 -0.61
N TYR A 186 -19.40 -22.00 -0.67
CA TYR A 186 -20.29 -20.98 -0.10
C TYR A 186 -21.04 -20.13 -1.12
N ALA A 187 -21.01 -20.53 -2.39
CA ALA A 187 -21.71 -19.89 -3.51
C ALA A 187 -21.39 -18.39 -3.66
N VAL A 188 -20.09 -18.06 -3.65
CA VAL A 188 -19.58 -16.72 -3.93
C VAL A 188 -18.97 -16.68 -5.33
N ASP A 189 -19.40 -15.74 -6.16
CA ASP A 189 -18.76 -15.45 -7.45
C ASP A 189 -17.57 -14.52 -7.22
N LEU A 190 -16.38 -15.11 -7.07
CA LEU A 190 -15.13 -14.38 -6.83
C LEU A 190 -14.82 -13.40 -7.96
N ALA A 191 -15.07 -13.78 -9.20
CA ALA A 191 -14.78 -12.96 -10.37
C ALA A 191 -15.71 -11.74 -10.42
N ALA A 192 -17.01 -11.93 -10.18
CA ALA A 192 -17.97 -10.83 -10.13
C ALA A 192 -17.67 -9.89 -8.96
N LEU A 193 -17.32 -10.42 -7.78
CA LEU A 193 -16.95 -9.65 -6.61
C LEU A 193 -15.69 -8.81 -6.89
N SER A 194 -14.65 -9.41 -7.46
CA SER A 194 -13.40 -8.71 -7.78
C SER A 194 -13.64 -7.58 -8.78
N ARG A 195 -14.39 -7.83 -9.86
CA ARG A 195 -14.76 -6.80 -10.84
C ARG A 195 -15.61 -5.68 -10.24
N SER A 196 -16.49 -5.97 -9.30
CA SER A 196 -17.38 -4.96 -8.69
C SER A 196 -16.64 -3.86 -7.93
N VAL A 197 -15.43 -4.14 -7.47
CA VAL A 197 -14.61 -3.20 -6.69
C VAL A 197 -13.41 -2.65 -7.45
N ALA A 198 -13.11 -3.20 -8.62
CA ALA A 198 -11.96 -2.87 -9.45
C ALA A 198 -12.19 -1.60 -10.29
N MET A 199 -11.13 -0.81 -10.52
CA MET A 199 -11.08 0.13 -11.64
C MET A 199 -11.03 -0.66 -12.95
N ASP A 200 -11.65 -0.14 -13.98
CA ASP A 200 -11.40 -0.53 -15.35
C ASP A 200 -10.34 0.39 -16.02
N TRP A 201 -9.93 0.06 -17.23
CA TRP A 201 -8.94 0.87 -17.95
C TRP A 201 -9.44 2.27 -18.32
N ASP A 202 -10.74 2.47 -18.50
CA ASP A 202 -11.32 3.79 -18.71
C ASP A 202 -11.19 4.66 -17.46
N ASP A 203 -11.36 4.10 -16.29
CA ASP A 203 -11.11 4.78 -15.02
C ASP A 203 -9.63 5.17 -14.86
N VAL A 204 -8.73 4.26 -15.18
CA VAL A 204 -7.28 4.50 -15.12
C VAL A 204 -6.88 5.59 -16.12
N ALA A 205 -7.38 5.53 -17.35
CA ALA A 205 -7.12 6.55 -18.39
C ALA A 205 -7.64 7.93 -17.97
N ARG A 206 -8.84 7.99 -17.39
CA ARG A 206 -9.41 9.24 -16.85
C ARG A 206 -8.55 9.83 -15.74
N LEU A 207 -8.06 9.02 -14.81
CA LEU A 207 -7.13 9.48 -13.77
C LEU A 207 -5.81 9.95 -14.39
N ALA A 208 -5.27 9.20 -15.32
CA ALA A 208 -4.01 9.50 -15.97
C ALA A 208 -4.04 10.76 -16.85
N ALA A 209 -5.22 11.21 -17.26
CA ALA A 209 -5.38 12.47 -18.01
C ALA A 209 -5.21 13.73 -17.13
N ASP A 210 -5.36 13.62 -15.81
CA ASP A 210 -5.14 14.75 -14.88
C ASP A 210 -3.63 14.88 -14.58
N PRO A 211 -3.01 16.05 -14.84
CA PRO A 211 -1.59 16.27 -14.57
C PRO A 211 -1.21 16.17 -13.07
N ASN A 212 -2.17 16.24 -12.16
CA ASN A 212 -1.94 16.03 -10.74
C ASN A 212 -1.91 14.54 -10.36
N VAL A 213 -2.20 13.64 -11.28
CA VAL A 213 -2.27 12.19 -10.98
C VAL A 213 -1.06 11.47 -11.56
N THR A 214 -0.38 10.73 -10.71
CA THR A 214 0.67 9.80 -11.12
C THR A 214 0.14 8.38 -11.02
N ILE A 215 0.23 7.60 -12.10
CA ILE A 215 -0.02 6.16 -12.05
C ILE A 215 1.32 5.47 -11.85
N GLY A 216 1.41 4.69 -10.78
CA GLY A 216 2.52 3.78 -10.49
C GLY A 216 2.08 2.33 -10.61
N SER A 217 3.02 1.39 -10.64
CA SER A 217 2.76 -0.05 -10.68
C SER A 217 2.79 -0.67 -9.29
N ALA A 218 1.98 -1.73 -9.09
CA ALA A 218 2.03 -2.58 -7.91
C ALA A 218 2.01 -4.06 -8.34
N THR A 219 2.91 -4.44 -9.26
CA THR A 219 2.98 -5.73 -9.95
C THR A 219 1.83 -5.99 -10.94
N LEU A 220 1.77 -7.20 -11.50
CA LEU A 220 0.67 -7.63 -12.36
C LEU A 220 -0.52 -8.09 -11.50
N SER A 221 -0.32 -9.09 -10.62
CA SER A 221 -1.39 -9.82 -9.93
C SER A 221 -1.50 -9.53 -8.42
N TYR A 222 -0.69 -8.61 -7.88
CA TYR A 222 -0.67 -8.22 -6.47
C TYR A 222 -0.33 -9.35 -5.49
N PRO A 223 0.68 -10.19 -5.75
CA PRO A 223 1.04 -11.29 -4.86
C PRO A 223 1.82 -10.82 -3.63
N VAL A 224 1.89 -11.66 -2.60
CA VAL A 224 2.89 -11.53 -1.55
C VAL A 224 4.24 -11.93 -2.14
N LEU A 225 5.11 -10.96 -2.45
CA LEU A 225 6.36 -11.20 -3.18
C LEU A 225 7.30 -12.15 -2.45
N SER A 226 7.28 -12.16 -1.11
CA SER A 226 8.11 -13.08 -0.32
C SER A 226 7.74 -14.57 -0.50
N ASN A 227 6.56 -14.87 -1.06
CA ASN A 227 6.11 -16.24 -1.34
C ASN A 227 6.47 -16.69 -2.76
N LEU A 228 7.09 -15.81 -3.56
CA LEU A 228 7.50 -16.11 -4.93
C LEU A 228 8.99 -16.52 -4.98
N LYS A 229 9.33 -17.26 -6.02
CA LYS A 229 10.73 -17.37 -6.48
C LYS A 229 11.17 -16.04 -7.07
N ASP A 230 12.47 -15.78 -7.03
CA ASP A 230 13.04 -14.52 -7.51
C ASP A 230 12.64 -14.20 -8.96
N SER A 231 12.71 -15.20 -9.86
CA SER A 231 12.31 -15.04 -11.26
C SER A 231 10.82 -14.76 -11.47
N GLU A 232 9.97 -15.25 -10.57
CA GLU A 232 8.53 -14.97 -10.58
C GLU A 232 8.26 -13.54 -10.10
N ALA A 233 8.95 -13.11 -9.03
CA ALA A 233 8.85 -11.74 -8.51
C ALA A 233 9.34 -10.70 -9.53
N GLU A 234 10.46 -10.96 -10.20
CA GLU A 234 10.96 -10.11 -11.30
C GLU A 234 9.95 -10.02 -12.43
N ARG A 235 9.35 -11.14 -12.85
CA ARG A 235 8.32 -11.18 -13.89
C ARG A 235 7.08 -10.37 -13.48
N GLU A 236 6.59 -10.53 -12.26
CA GLU A 236 5.47 -9.77 -11.71
C GLU A 236 5.71 -8.25 -11.77
N MET A 237 6.89 -7.80 -11.40
CA MET A 237 7.27 -6.39 -11.46
C MET A 237 7.38 -5.89 -12.91
N ALA A 238 8.10 -6.62 -13.76
CA ALA A 238 8.34 -6.24 -15.15
C ALA A 238 7.05 -6.23 -15.98
N MET A 239 6.21 -7.26 -15.85
CA MET A 239 4.93 -7.34 -16.57
C MET A 239 3.97 -6.25 -16.08
N GLY A 240 3.85 -6.05 -14.76
CA GLY A 240 3.00 -4.99 -14.22
C GLY A 240 3.40 -3.59 -14.73
N LYS A 241 4.72 -3.33 -14.86
CA LYS A 241 5.22 -2.10 -15.47
C LYS A 241 4.87 -2.01 -16.94
N SER A 242 5.22 -3.04 -17.72
CA SER A 242 5.05 -3.07 -19.18
C SER A 242 3.59 -2.92 -19.60
N VAL A 243 2.65 -3.58 -18.92
CA VAL A 243 1.21 -3.45 -19.20
C VAL A 243 0.75 -2.01 -18.97
N ALA A 244 1.10 -1.41 -17.83
CA ALA A 244 0.74 -0.02 -17.56
C ALA A 244 1.35 0.95 -18.58
N GLU A 245 2.62 0.79 -18.94
CA GLU A 245 3.29 1.63 -19.93
C GLU A 245 2.67 1.51 -21.32
N THR A 246 2.29 0.29 -21.71
CA THR A 246 1.64 0.02 -23.02
C THR A 246 0.26 0.68 -23.10
N VAL A 247 -0.57 0.51 -22.05
CA VAL A 247 -1.94 1.06 -22.08
C VAL A 247 -1.96 2.58 -21.93
N LEU A 248 -1.05 3.13 -21.14
CA LEU A 248 -1.02 4.57 -20.86
C LEU A 248 -0.17 5.37 -21.86
N ASP A 249 0.58 4.71 -22.74
CA ASP A 249 1.55 5.31 -23.67
C ASP A 249 2.51 6.29 -22.97
N ARG A 250 2.98 5.90 -21.78
CA ARG A 250 3.93 6.69 -20.97
C ARG A 250 4.76 5.83 -20.02
N ASN A 251 5.91 6.34 -19.59
CA ASN A 251 6.76 5.66 -18.62
C ASN A 251 6.10 5.59 -17.23
N VAL A 252 6.08 4.39 -16.64
CA VAL A 252 5.66 4.13 -15.27
C VAL A 252 6.90 4.03 -14.38
N ARG A 253 7.17 5.09 -13.62
CA ARG A 253 8.44 5.31 -12.92
C ARG A 253 8.43 4.89 -11.45
N HIS A 254 7.26 4.66 -10.86
CA HIS A 254 7.12 4.44 -9.42
C HIS A 254 6.43 3.11 -9.13
N PHE A 255 6.91 2.42 -8.09
CA PHE A 255 6.45 1.10 -7.71
C PHE A 255 5.95 1.09 -6.25
N ALA A 256 4.96 0.25 -5.95
CA ALA A 256 4.58 -0.09 -4.59
C ALA A 256 4.67 -1.60 -4.38
N PHE A 257 5.33 -2.02 -3.31
CA PHE A 257 5.33 -3.42 -2.91
C PHE A 257 3.91 -3.84 -2.50
N PRO A 258 3.32 -4.90 -3.12
CA PRO A 258 2.02 -5.42 -2.71
C PRO A 258 1.97 -5.71 -1.21
N PHE A 259 0.87 -5.34 -0.54
CA PHE A 259 0.71 -5.31 0.91
C PHE A 259 1.72 -4.38 1.62
N GLY A 260 2.98 -4.45 1.29
CA GLY A 260 4.06 -3.54 1.66
C GLY A 260 4.56 -3.65 3.09
N ASP A 261 4.01 -4.53 3.93
CA ASP A 261 4.51 -4.80 5.28
C ASP A 261 5.81 -5.61 5.26
N ARG A 262 6.40 -5.84 6.45
CA ARG A 262 7.74 -6.47 6.57
C ARG A 262 7.80 -7.90 6.05
N ASP A 263 6.69 -8.61 6.08
CA ASP A 263 6.61 -10.03 5.70
C ASP A 263 6.27 -10.20 4.21
N ALA A 264 5.77 -9.15 3.56
CA ALA A 264 5.32 -9.20 2.17
C ALA A 264 6.46 -9.12 1.14
N TRP A 265 7.62 -8.63 1.53
CA TRP A 265 8.75 -8.44 0.61
C TRP A 265 10.10 -8.54 1.34
N ARG A 266 11.20 -8.73 0.59
CA ARG A 266 12.57 -8.91 1.10
C ARG A 266 13.52 -7.90 0.46
N ARG A 267 14.73 -7.78 1.01
CA ARG A 267 15.75 -6.86 0.49
C ARG A 267 16.05 -7.04 -1.00
N GLN A 268 16.06 -8.26 -1.50
CA GLN A 268 16.28 -8.56 -2.91
C GLN A 268 15.24 -7.91 -3.83
N HIS A 269 13.97 -7.82 -3.39
CA HIS A 269 12.92 -7.16 -4.17
C HIS A 269 13.14 -5.64 -4.34
N VAL A 270 13.90 -5.03 -3.43
CA VAL A 270 14.36 -3.63 -3.59
C VAL A 270 15.30 -3.51 -4.78
N LEU A 271 16.26 -4.43 -4.91
CA LEU A 271 17.18 -4.48 -6.04
C LEU A 271 16.46 -4.83 -7.35
N MET A 272 15.48 -5.72 -7.30
CA MET A 272 14.63 -6.06 -8.46
C MET A 272 13.83 -4.85 -8.95
N ALA A 273 13.26 -4.04 -8.06
CA ALA A 273 12.56 -2.82 -8.44
C ALA A 273 13.51 -1.80 -9.10
N GLU A 274 14.74 -1.66 -8.60
CA GLU A 274 15.77 -0.85 -9.23
C GLU A 274 16.14 -1.39 -10.61
N SER A 275 16.40 -2.68 -10.73
CA SER A 275 16.76 -3.36 -12.00
C SER A 275 15.62 -3.32 -13.03
N ALA A 276 14.36 -3.33 -12.59
CA ALA A 276 13.20 -3.15 -13.46
C ALA A 276 13.05 -1.71 -14.00
N GLY A 277 13.96 -0.80 -13.63
CA GLY A 277 14.01 0.57 -14.11
C GLY A 277 12.93 1.48 -13.49
N PHE A 278 12.46 1.16 -12.29
CA PHE A 278 11.67 2.13 -11.51
C PHE A 278 12.61 3.21 -10.94
N ALA A 279 12.09 4.42 -10.77
CA ALA A 279 12.81 5.53 -10.13
C ALA A 279 12.67 5.51 -8.60
N SER A 280 11.59 4.91 -8.11
CA SER A 280 11.38 4.70 -6.67
C SER A 280 10.43 3.55 -6.39
N ALA A 281 10.52 3.02 -5.16
CA ALA A 281 9.56 2.06 -4.64
C ALA A 281 9.13 2.43 -3.22
N VAL A 282 7.84 2.23 -2.92
CA VAL A 282 7.25 2.54 -1.62
C VAL A 282 6.83 1.26 -0.90
N SER A 283 6.98 1.26 0.42
CA SER A 283 6.53 0.18 1.31
C SER A 283 5.33 0.64 2.16
N ALA A 284 4.78 -0.26 2.98
CA ALA A 284 3.85 0.09 4.05
C ALA A 284 4.53 0.08 5.43
N ILE A 285 5.86 0.03 5.46
CA ILE A 285 6.62 0.15 6.71
C ILE A 285 6.48 1.58 7.21
N PRO A 286 5.97 1.77 8.44
CA PRO A 286 5.76 3.11 8.98
C PRO A 286 7.08 3.88 9.16
N GLY A 287 7.08 5.13 8.71
CA GLY A 287 8.24 6.00 8.85
C GLY A 287 8.05 7.36 8.21
N ILE A 288 9.05 8.21 8.40
CA ILE A 288 9.16 9.51 7.75
C ILE A 288 10.25 9.48 6.69
N VAL A 289 10.15 10.34 5.70
CA VAL A 289 11.19 10.53 4.71
C VAL A 289 12.21 11.55 5.24
N GLU A 290 13.47 11.14 5.24
CA GLU A 290 14.60 11.99 5.60
C GLU A 290 15.24 12.56 4.33
N ALA A 291 15.75 13.79 4.40
CA ALA A 291 16.45 14.46 3.33
C ALA A 291 17.91 13.97 3.16
N GLU A 292 18.65 14.58 2.25
CA GLU A 292 20.08 14.35 2.02
C GLU A 292 20.42 12.90 1.60
N GLY A 293 19.51 12.22 0.90
CA GLY A 293 19.69 10.83 0.47
C GLY A 293 19.74 9.81 1.60
N ARG A 294 19.27 10.16 2.79
CA ARG A 294 19.27 9.25 3.94
C ARG A 294 18.18 8.20 3.88
N THR A 295 17.10 8.46 3.14
CA THR A 295 16.05 7.48 2.88
C THR A 295 16.32 6.77 1.54
N ASN A 296 16.27 5.45 1.55
CA ASN A 296 16.39 4.67 0.32
C ASN A 296 15.15 4.91 -0.56
N LEU A 297 15.34 5.43 -1.78
CA LEU A 297 14.25 5.71 -2.72
C LEU A 297 13.51 4.44 -3.16
N TYR A 298 14.15 3.26 -3.11
CA TYR A 298 13.53 1.98 -3.45
C TYR A 298 12.91 1.24 -2.25
N ALA A 299 12.82 1.91 -1.09
CA ALA A 299 12.15 1.41 0.10
C ALA A 299 11.57 2.57 0.92
N LEU A 300 10.92 3.52 0.25
CA LEU A 300 10.33 4.69 0.90
C LEU A 300 9.28 4.26 1.93
N PRO A 301 9.39 4.73 3.18
CA PRO A 301 8.41 4.42 4.21
C PRO A 301 7.12 5.20 3.98
N ARG A 302 5.99 4.60 4.36
CA ARG A 302 4.70 5.27 4.29
C ARG A 302 3.95 5.14 5.62
N ILE A 303 3.15 6.14 5.93
CA ILE A 303 2.23 6.11 7.05
C ILE A 303 0.87 5.66 6.52
N SER A 304 0.50 4.40 6.81
CA SER A 304 -0.84 3.90 6.56
C SER A 304 -1.78 4.50 7.60
N TRP A 305 -2.86 5.13 7.12
CA TRP A 305 -3.86 5.65 8.03
C TRP A 305 -4.83 4.55 8.44
N ASP A 306 -5.01 4.37 9.75
CA ASP A 306 -6.03 3.47 10.29
C ASP A 306 -7.40 4.16 10.21
N GLY A 307 -8.27 3.66 9.35
CA GLY A 307 -9.61 4.21 9.12
C GLY A 307 -10.56 4.14 10.32
N ARG A 308 -10.23 3.35 11.34
CA ARG A 308 -10.93 3.35 12.64
C ARG A 308 -10.64 4.62 13.42
N GLN A 309 -9.46 5.23 13.20
CA GLN A 309 -9.01 6.46 13.83
C GLN A 309 -9.44 7.67 13.00
N ARG A 310 -10.23 8.58 13.58
CA ARG A 310 -10.72 9.79 12.90
C ARG A 310 -10.20 11.07 13.53
N SER A 311 -9.19 10.96 14.38
CA SER A 311 -8.61 12.06 15.11
C SER A 311 -7.50 12.73 14.32
N LEU A 312 -7.72 13.96 13.87
CA LEU A 312 -6.65 14.79 13.29
C LEU A 312 -5.52 15.08 14.28
N ARG A 313 -5.77 15.02 15.61
CA ARG A 313 -4.71 15.13 16.61
C ARG A 313 -3.76 13.94 16.53
N MET A 314 -4.30 12.71 16.45
CA MET A 314 -3.50 11.50 16.26
C MET A 314 -2.73 11.57 14.95
N MET A 315 -3.37 12.00 13.86
CA MET A 315 -2.68 12.20 12.57
C MET A 315 -1.49 13.15 12.72
N ARG A 316 -1.65 14.28 13.41
CA ARG A 316 -0.55 15.23 13.63
C ARG A 316 0.62 14.62 14.41
N VAL A 317 0.35 13.77 15.39
CA VAL A 317 1.36 13.02 16.14
C VAL A 317 2.10 12.04 15.23
N LEU A 318 1.39 11.25 14.42
CA LEU A 318 2.01 10.32 13.46
C LEU A 318 2.88 11.07 12.44
N LEU A 319 2.37 12.15 11.86
CA LEU A 319 3.10 12.98 10.89
C LEU A 319 4.32 13.70 11.50
N SER A 320 4.36 13.90 12.82
CA SER A 320 5.53 14.48 13.49
C SER A 320 6.76 13.56 13.40
N GLY A 321 6.54 12.26 13.18
CA GLY A 321 7.59 11.24 13.15
C GLY A 321 8.20 10.92 14.52
N CYS A 322 7.62 11.43 15.63
CA CYS A 322 8.13 11.15 16.98
C CYS A 322 7.93 9.67 17.40
N MET A 323 7.00 8.99 16.75
CA MET A 323 6.67 7.59 17.05
C MET A 323 7.50 6.56 16.25
N TYR A 324 8.30 7.02 15.29
CA TYR A 324 9.07 6.12 14.43
C TYR A 324 10.55 6.22 14.74
N ALA A 325 11.19 5.07 14.97
CA ALA A 325 12.64 5.02 15.04
C ALA A 325 13.22 5.42 13.68
N PRO A 326 14.37 6.14 13.64
CA PRO A 326 15.02 6.45 12.38
C PRO A 326 15.36 5.16 11.64
N VAL A 327 14.93 5.04 10.38
CA VAL A 327 15.30 3.94 9.51
C VAL A 327 16.80 4.05 9.26
N ARG A 328 17.59 3.14 9.84
CA ARG A 328 19.04 3.16 9.61
C ARG A 328 19.28 2.83 8.13
N PRO A 329 20.04 3.65 7.40
CA PRO A 329 20.44 3.32 6.05
C PRO A 329 21.25 2.03 6.09
N THR A 330 20.90 1.06 5.27
CA THR A 330 21.71 -0.14 5.06
C THR A 330 23.05 0.31 4.46
N PRO A 331 24.21 -0.08 5.03
CA PRO A 331 25.49 0.30 4.47
C PRO A 331 25.57 -0.18 3.01
N ARG A 332 25.91 0.71 2.09
CA ARG A 332 26.30 0.32 0.75
C ARG A 332 27.58 -0.51 0.91
N SER A 333 27.51 -1.83 0.74
CA SER A 333 28.71 -2.63 0.53
C SER A 333 29.25 -2.29 -0.86
N TYR A 334 30.21 -1.40 -0.94
CA TYR A 334 31.07 -1.33 -2.09
C TYR A 334 31.85 -2.65 -2.11
N GLY A 335 31.49 -3.55 -3.03
CA GLY A 335 32.30 -4.72 -3.34
C GLY A 335 33.63 -4.25 -3.91
N SER A 336 34.69 -4.69 -3.26
CA SER A 336 36.06 -4.75 -3.80
C SER A 336 36.12 -5.83 -4.87
#